data_6f5754a1d125f2a909393f4e9ff71d2a
#
_entry.id   6f5754a1d125f2a909393f4e9ff71d2a
#
_cell.length_a   1.000
_cell.length_b   1.000
_cell.length_c   1.000
_cell.angle_alpha   90.00
_cell.angle_beta   90.00
_cell.angle_gamma   90.00
#
_symmetry.space_group_name_H-M   'P 1'
#
loop_
_entity.id
_entity.type
_entity.pdbx_description
1 polymer ?
#
loop_
_entity_poly.entity_id
_entity_poly.type
_entity_poly.pdbx_seq_one_letter_code
_entity_poly.pdbx_strand_id
1 'polypeptide(L)'
;TWKPGGVVINVPHTVRHRPYAKYCSNNTDTVHIAYTEGHPRDFDNSIYHVFYREGRLHRSDGTPIRSLAEGLKSPDEGTRIFAGNADAVAWTTDFHLIGQNQLLLVYTVQVDRAGQDHRFRLAHFDGKQWRDHEIAKAGTRLYPGEDDYTGLAALDPAAPNTLFISTNVDPLTGRPTPHREIYRGRTRDFARVDWSPVTANSAADNLRPMIPIAPGRERTLLLID
;
A
#
# COMPACT_ATOMS: atom_id res chain seq x y z
N THR A 1 -31.33 -2.04 2.50
CA THR A 1 -31.01 -0.76 1.79
C THR A 1 -29.72 -0.19 2.39
N TRP A 2 -28.74 0.10 1.57
CA TRP A 2 -27.51 0.76 1.99
C TRP A 2 -27.80 2.20 2.39
N LYS A 3 -27.22 2.66 3.50
CA LYS A 3 -27.29 4.06 3.93
C LYS A 3 -25.85 4.61 4.06
N PRO A 4 -25.59 5.87 3.67
CA PRO A 4 -24.31 6.50 3.91
C PRO A 4 -24.02 6.54 5.42
N GLY A 5 -22.82 6.06 5.82
CA GLY A 5 -22.40 6.07 7.22
C GLY A 5 -21.71 7.37 7.65
N GLY A 6 -21.13 8.08 6.69
CA GLY A 6 -20.36 9.31 6.88
C GLY A 6 -19.17 9.38 5.92
N VAL A 7 -18.37 10.42 6.07
CA VAL A 7 -17.15 10.68 5.29
C VAL A 7 -15.94 10.49 6.21
N VAL A 8 -15.06 9.53 5.87
CA VAL A 8 -13.89 9.23 6.72
C VAL A 8 -12.96 10.44 6.82
N ILE A 9 -12.66 11.07 5.67
CA ILE A 9 -11.78 12.25 5.62
C ILE A 9 -12.61 13.41 5.07
N ASN A 10 -13.02 14.29 5.96
CA ASN A 10 -13.88 15.44 5.67
C ASN A 10 -13.06 16.72 5.69
N VAL A 11 -12.09 16.81 4.79
CA VAL A 11 -11.30 18.02 4.58
C VAL A 11 -12.05 19.01 3.68
N PRO A 12 -11.78 20.33 3.77
CA PRO A 12 -12.34 21.31 2.86
C PRO A 12 -12.09 20.87 1.40
N HIS A 13 -13.15 20.88 0.61
CA HIS A 13 -13.08 20.47 -0.78
C HIS A 13 -12.28 21.48 -1.60
N THR A 14 -10.98 21.27 -1.67
CA THR A 14 -10.11 21.97 -2.62
C THR A 14 -9.94 21.12 -3.87
N VAL A 15 -9.73 21.76 -5.00
CA VAL A 15 -9.44 21.09 -6.27
C VAL A 15 -8.23 20.14 -6.06
N ARG A 16 -8.40 18.86 -6.46
CA ARG A 16 -7.37 17.80 -6.41
C ARG A 16 -7.10 17.13 -5.04
N HIS A 17 -7.71 17.57 -3.94
CA HIS A 17 -7.58 16.90 -2.66
C HIS A 17 -8.42 15.61 -2.65
N ARG A 18 -7.82 14.50 -3.07
CA ARG A 18 -8.47 13.18 -3.13
C ARG A 18 -7.54 12.15 -2.48
N PRO A 19 -7.72 11.87 -1.19
CA PRO A 19 -6.96 10.81 -0.51
C PRO A 19 -7.12 9.48 -1.23
N TYR A 20 -6.02 8.80 -1.48
CA TYR A 20 -6.03 7.43 -1.95
C TYR A 20 -6.03 6.50 -0.75
N ALA A 21 -6.97 5.55 -0.74
CA ALA A 21 -7.16 4.69 0.40
C ALA A 21 -7.23 3.21 0.01
N LYS A 22 -6.71 2.38 0.91
CA LYS A 22 -6.87 0.93 0.92
C LYS A 22 -7.58 0.52 2.19
N TYR A 23 -8.39 -0.53 2.11
CA TYR A 23 -9.26 -0.97 3.19
C TYR A 23 -9.07 -2.44 3.46
N CYS A 24 -9.13 -2.83 4.73
CA CYS A 24 -9.32 -4.21 5.14
C CYS A 24 -10.22 -4.27 6.38
N SER A 25 -10.77 -5.43 6.69
CA SER A 25 -11.75 -5.59 7.76
C SER A 25 -11.55 -6.94 8.46
N ASN A 26 -11.94 -7.00 9.73
CA ASN A 26 -12.06 -8.25 10.46
C ASN A 26 -13.39 -8.98 10.15
N ASN A 27 -14.22 -8.44 9.24
CA ASN A 27 -15.54 -8.93 8.86
C ASN A 27 -16.59 -8.96 10.00
N THR A 28 -16.35 -8.23 11.08
CA THR A 28 -17.26 -8.13 12.21
C THR A 28 -17.60 -6.67 12.53
N ASP A 29 -16.69 -5.94 13.13
CA ASP A 29 -16.97 -4.63 13.71
C ASP A 29 -15.92 -3.56 13.34
N THR A 30 -14.79 -3.95 12.75
CA THR A 30 -13.67 -3.06 12.52
C THR A 30 -13.30 -2.99 11.03
N VAL A 31 -13.15 -1.76 10.51
CA VAL A 31 -12.62 -1.46 9.19
C VAL A 31 -11.34 -0.63 9.35
N HIS A 32 -10.23 -1.15 8.87
CA HIS A 32 -8.95 -0.46 8.82
C HIS A 32 -8.80 0.27 7.49
N ILE A 33 -8.19 1.45 7.52
CA ILE A 33 -8.04 2.34 6.39
C ILE A 33 -6.62 2.89 6.38
N ALA A 34 -5.85 2.55 5.34
CA ALA A 34 -4.56 3.18 5.05
C ALA A 34 -4.75 4.19 3.92
N TYR A 35 -4.23 5.43 4.08
CA TYR A 35 -4.53 6.51 3.15
C TYR A 35 -3.40 7.54 3.05
N THR A 36 -3.50 8.39 2.03
CA THR A 36 -2.59 9.51 1.74
C THR A 36 -3.32 10.86 1.90
N GLU A 37 -2.63 11.97 1.78
CA GLU A 37 -3.24 13.31 1.70
C GLU A 37 -4.03 13.50 0.39
N GLY A 38 -3.48 13.04 -0.73
CA GLY A 38 -4.08 13.23 -2.03
C GLY A 38 -3.39 12.43 -3.13
N HIS A 39 -3.49 12.93 -4.37
CA HIS A 39 -2.76 12.35 -5.49
C HIS A 39 -1.27 12.68 -5.37
N PRO A 40 -0.35 11.74 -5.56
CA PRO A 40 1.10 11.96 -5.38
C PRO A 40 1.68 13.04 -6.31
N ARG A 41 1.05 13.31 -7.46
CA ARG A 41 1.41 14.41 -8.36
C ARG A 41 1.23 15.79 -7.71
N ASP A 42 0.25 15.93 -6.85
CA ASP A 42 -0.19 17.21 -6.29
C ASP A 42 0.23 17.38 -4.82
N PHE A 43 0.61 16.31 -4.14
CA PHE A 43 0.92 16.27 -2.72
C PHE A 43 2.21 15.51 -2.43
N ASP A 44 2.97 15.98 -1.46
CA ASP A 44 4.12 15.29 -0.88
C ASP A 44 3.64 14.21 0.10
N ASN A 45 2.93 13.22 -0.42
CA ASN A 45 2.15 12.29 0.36
C ASN A 45 2.95 11.54 1.42
N SER A 46 2.41 11.57 2.64
CA SER A 46 2.68 10.60 3.70
C SER A 46 1.74 9.40 3.59
N ILE A 47 1.94 8.39 4.42
CA ILE A 47 0.99 7.30 4.64
C ILE A 47 0.46 7.38 6.07
N TYR A 48 -0.86 7.30 6.18
CA TYR A 48 -1.57 7.31 7.45
C TYR A 48 -2.45 6.08 7.61
N HIS A 49 -2.81 5.77 8.86
CA HIS A 49 -3.76 4.74 9.20
C HIS A 49 -4.74 5.22 10.26
N VAL A 50 -6.00 4.85 10.07
CA VAL A 50 -7.07 4.88 11.07
C VAL A 50 -7.85 3.59 11.01
N PHE A 51 -8.62 3.30 12.04
CA PHE A 51 -9.68 2.30 11.95
C PHE A 51 -11.01 2.86 12.46
N TYR A 52 -12.07 2.35 11.85
CA TYR A 52 -13.45 2.55 12.28
C TYR A 52 -13.91 1.39 13.13
N ARG A 53 -14.50 1.70 14.27
CA ARG A 53 -15.21 0.75 15.13
C ARG A 53 -16.27 1.47 15.96
N GLU A 54 -17.44 0.88 16.11
CA GLU A 54 -18.53 1.40 16.97
C GLU A 54 -18.87 2.88 16.73
N GLY A 55 -18.97 3.28 15.47
CA GLY A 55 -19.35 4.65 15.11
C GLY A 55 -18.22 5.69 15.19
N ARG A 56 -17.00 5.30 15.56
CA ARG A 56 -15.87 6.18 15.80
C ARG A 56 -14.66 5.82 14.96
N LEU A 57 -13.86 6.84 14.66
CA LEU A 57 -12.52 6.71 14.07
C LEU A 57 -11.48 6.70 15.20
N HIS A 58 -10.48 5.83 15.05
CA HIS A 58 -9.43 5.64 16.05
C HIS A 58 -8.06 5.66 15.36
N ARG A 59 -7.04 6.05 16.11
CA ARG A 59 -5.64 5.83 15.73
C ARG A 59 -5.26 4.35 15.88
N SER A 60 -4.12 3.95 15.31
CA SER A 60 -3.63 2.56 15.36
C SER A 60 -3.52 2.00 16.79
N ASP A 61 -3.21 2.83 17.77
CA ASP A 61 -3.08 2.48 19.18
C ASP A 61 -4.41 2.37 19.94
N GLY A 62 -5.53 2.59 19.22
CA GLY A 62 -6.87 2.57 19.80
C GLY A 62 -7.35 3.92 20.35
N THR A 63 -6.52 4.96 20.32
CA THR A 63 -6.93 6.30 20.75
C THR A 63 -8.10 6.80 19.88
N PRO A 64 -9.26 7.14 20.46
CA PRO A 64 -10.38 7.65 19.70
C PRO A 64 -10.09 9.06 19.19
N ILE A 65 -10.45 9.33 17.93
CA ILE A 65 -10.29 10.65 17.30
C ILE A 65 -11.63 11.39 17.34
N ARG A 66 -12.61 10.89 16.58
CA ARG A 66 -13.95 11.49 16.50
C ARG A 66 -14.99 10.51 15.94
N SER A 67 -16.24 10.92 15.87
CA SER A 67 -17.30 10.12 15.23
C SER A 67 -17.10 10.05 13.72
N LEU A 68 -17.59 8.99 13.09
CA LEU A 68 -17.61 8.89 11.63
C LEU A 68 -18.47 9.99 10.98
N ALA A 69 -19.52 10.44 11.69
CA ALA A 69 -20.39 11.52 11.18
C ALA A 69 -19.63 12.86 11.05
N GLU A 70 -18.63 13.11 11.91
CA GLU A 70 -17.78 14.30 11.81
C GLU A 70 -16.66 14.12 10.78
N GLY A 71 -16.11 12.89 10.66
CA GLY A 71 -14.96 12.58 9.83
C GLY A 71 -13.68 13.29 10.28
N LEU A 72 -12.53 12.83 9.79
CA LEU A 72 -11.25 13.50 10.01
C LEU A 72 -11.27 14.88 9.36
N LYS A 73 -10.75 15.89 10.04
CA LYS A 73 -10.64 17.27 9.53
C LYS A 73 -9.31 17.51 8.83
N SER A 74 -8.33 16.65 9.10
CA SER A 74 -7.03 16.64 8.44
C SER A 74 -6.53 15.20 8.34
N PRO A 75 -5.79 14.81 7.28
CA PRO A 75 -5.22 13.48 7.13
C PRO A 75 -4.29 13.07 8.29
N ASP A 76 -3.55 14.03 8.88
CA ASP A 76 -2.59 13.81 9.96
C ASP A 76 -3.21 13.57 11.34
N GLU A 77 -4.54 13.63 11.48
CA GLU A 77 -5.23 13.17 12.69
C GLU A 77 -5.09 11.65 12.89
N GLY A 78 -4.86 10.89 11.81
CA GLY A 78 -4.54 9.48 11.87
C GLY A 78 -3.15 9.19 12.42
N THR A 79 -2.81 7.89 12.53
CA THR A 79 -1.45 7.46 12.84
C THR A 79 -0.60 7.55 11.59
N ARG A 80 0.46 8.35 11.61
CA ARG A 80 1.40 8.44 10.50
C ARG A 80 2.34 7.24 10.50
N ILE A 81 2.34 6.47 9.39
CA ILE A 81 3.21 5.32 9.14
C ILE A 81 4.49 5.78 8.48
N PHE A 82 4.39 6.62 7.46
CA PHE A 82 5.51 7.16 6.69
C PHE A 82 5.36 8.67 6.56
N ALA A 83 6.45 9.40 6.74
CA ALA A 83 6.49 10.84 6.57
C ALA A 83 6.98 11.18 5.15
N GLY A 84 6.07 11.61 4.29
CA GLY A 84 6.38 12.09 2.95
C GLY A 84 6.97 13.50 2.96
N ASN A 85 7.65 13.83 1.89
CA ASN A 85 8.18 15.17 1.59
C ASN A 85 8.43 15.29 0.08
N ALA A 86 8.95 16.43 -0.37
CA ALA A 86 9.22 16.69 -1.79
C ALA A 86 10.15 15.66 -2.48
N ASP A 87 11.02 15.01 -1.71
CA ASP A 87 11.98 14.02 -2.21
C ASP A 87 11.55 12.57 -1.91
N ALA A 88 10.39 12.37 -1.29
CA ALA A 88 9.91 11.05 -0.88
C ALA A 88 8.38 11.03 -0.83
N VAL A 89 7.73 10.80 -1.96
CA VAL A 89 6.27 10.84 -2.12
C VAL A 89 5.68 9.44 -2.10
N ALA A 90 4.77 9.19 -1.17
CA ALA A 90 4.20 7.86 -0.99
C ALA A 90 2.86 7.65 -1.71
N TRP A 91 2.60 6.39 -2.11
CA TRP A 91 1.31 5.96 -2.67
C TRP A 91 0.96 4.53 -2.25
N THR A 92 -0.25 4.35 -1.70
CA THR A 92 -0.73 3.05 -1.21
C THR A 92 -0.92 2.04 -2.35
N THR A 93 -0.49 0.79 -2.16
CA THR A 93 -0.62 -0.27 -3.16
C THR A 93 -1.57 -1.37 -2.70
N ASP A 94 -1.28 -2.06 -1.59
CA ASP A 94 -2.13 -3.13 -1.07
C ASP A 94 -2.08 -3.19 0.46
N PHE A 95 -3.20 -3.61 1.11
CA PHE A 95 -3.36 -3.51 2.55
C PHE A 95 -4.23 -4.64 3.10
N HIS A 96 -3.74 -5.40 4.09
CA HIS A 96 -4.44 -6.52 4.68
C HIS A 96 -4.32 -6.61 6.20
N LEU A 97 -5.39 -7.09 6.82
CA LEU A 97 -5.38 -7.58 8.18
C LEU A 97 -4.83 -9.02 8.18
N ILE A 98 -3.83 -9.27 9.03
CA ILE A 98 -3.21 -10.58 9.23
C ILE A 98 -3.36 -11.01 10.69
N GLY A 99 -3.95 -12.18 10.94
CA GLY A 99 -4.29 -12.56 12.30
C GLY A 99 -5.36 -11.65 12.94
N GLN A 100 -5.33 -11.51 14.25
CA GLN A 100 -6.39 -10.79 14.98
C GLN A 100 -6.23 -9.25 14.96
N ASN A 101 -5.01 -8.74 15.10
CA ASN A 101 -4.74 -7.30 15.24
C ASN A 101 -3.44 -6.87 14.53
N GLN A 102 -2.97 -7.61 13.57
CA GLN A 102 -1.77 -7.26 12.82
C GLN A 102 -2.14 -6.82 11.41
N LEU A 103 -1.45 -5.81 10.90
CA LEU A 103 -1.70 -5.24 9.60
C LEU A 103 -0.45 -5.27 8.75
N LEU A 104 -0.61 -5.54 7.47
CA LEU A 104 0.45 -5.37 6.47
C LEU A 104 -0.01 -4.37 5.42
N LEU A 105 0.86 -3.44 5.11
CA LEU A 105 0.70 -2.47 4.04
C LEU A 105 1.94 -2.50 3.15
N VAL A 106 1.75 -2.78 1.86
CA VAL A 106 2.77 -2.52 0.85
C VAL A 106 2.41 -1.25 0.09
N TYR A 107 3.40 -0.41 -0.15
CA TYR A 107 3.23 0.86 -0.83
C TYR A 107 4.49 1.26 -1.58
N THR A 108 4.40 2.25 -2.44
CA THR A 108 5.53 2.81 -3.17
C THR A 108 5.91 4.18 -2.65
N VAL A 109 7.19 4.51 -2.74
CA VAL A 109 7.72 5.86 -2.52
C VAL A 109 8.48 6.26 -3.76
N GLN A 110 8.09 7.36 -4.37
CA GLN A 110 8.84 8.03 -5.41
C GLN A 110 9.93 8.86 -4.74
N VAL A 111 11.19 8.52 -4.99
CA VAL A 111 12.36 9.22 -4.42
C VAL A 111 13.05 10.13 -5.43
N ASP A 112 12.41 10.32 -6.57
CA ASP A 112 12.91 11.13 -7.69
C ASP A 112 11.73 11.69 -8.48
N ARG A 113 11.59 13.00 -8.53
CA ARG A 113 10.50 13.70 -9.23
C ARG A 113 10.48 13.49 -10.75
N ALA A 114 11.56 12.97 -11.33
CA ALA A 114 11.58 12.56 -12.73
C ALA A 114 10.96 11.18 -12.98
N GLY A 115 10.49 10.50 -11.92
CA GLY A 115 9.87 9.18 -12.01
C GLY A 115 10.82 8.06 -12.42
N GLN A 116 12.13 8.24 -12.17
CA GLN A 116 13.14 7.25 -12.54
C GLN A 116 13.46 6.29 -11.39
N ASP A 117 13.12 6.63 -10.15
CA ASP A 117 13.37 5.81 -8.98
C ASP A 117 12.18 5.78 -8.04
N HIS A 118 11.55 4.62 -7.97
CA HIS A 118 10.52 4.29 -6.98
C HIS A 118 10.99 3.13 -6.12
N ARG A 119 10.51 3.10 -4.88
CA ARG A 119 10.85 2.08 -3.88
C ARG A 119 9.60 1.41 -3.36
N PHE A 120 9.60 0.08 -3.29
CA PHE A 120 8.61 -0.66 -2.50
C PHE A 120 8.99 -0.63 -1.03
N ARG A 121 8.01 -0.34 -0.21
CA ARG A 121 8.12 -0.40 1.25
C ARG A 121 7.05 -1.32 1.82
N LEU A 122 7.39 -1.99 2.90
CA LEU A 122 6.49 -2.86 3.66
C LEU A 122 6.39 -2.33 5.08
N ALA A 123 5.19 -1.94 5.48
CA ALA A 123 4.88 -1.54 6.83
C ALA A 123 4.08 -2.64 7.54
N HIS A 124 4.51 -3.01 8.72
CA HIS A 124 3.89 -4.00 9.58
C HIS A 124 3.47 -3.37 10.91
N PHE A 125 2.19 -3.51 11.25
CA PHE A 125 1.68 -3.20 12.59
C PHE A 125 1.58 -4.48 13.40
N ASP A 126 2.31 -4.54 14.50
CA ASP A 126 2.42 -5.74 15.35
C ASP A 126 1.31 -5.82 16.44
N GLY A 127 0.31 -4.95 16.35
CA GLY A 127 -0.74 -4.75 17.36
C GLY A 127 -0.42 -3.64 18.36
N LYS A 128 0.78 -3.04 18.30
CA LYS A 128 1.24 -1.95 19.19
C LYS A 128 1.87 -0.80 18.42
N GLN A 129 2.74 -1.10 17.46
CA GLN A 129 3.48 -0.11 16.70
C GLN A 129 3.67 -0.52 15.25
N TRP A 130 3.81 0.47 14.38
CA TRP A 130 4.22 0.29 13.01
C TRP A 130 5.74 0.19 12.91
N ARG A 131 6.21 -0.76 12.10
CA ARG A 131 7.59 -0.84 11.60
C ARG A 131 7.54 -0.82 10.09
N ASP A 132 8.36 0.02 9.49
CA ASP A 132 8.36 0.28 8.06
C ASP A 132 9.77 0.13 7.49
N HIS A 133 9.88 -0.64 6.40
CA HIS A 133 11.14 -0.96 5.76
C HIS A 133 11.06 -0.84 4.24
N GLU A 134 12.08 -0.29 3.62
CA GLU A 134 12.29 -0.43 2.18
C GLU A 134 12.66 -1.89 1.90
N ILE A 135 11.99 -2.50 0.90
CA ILE A 135 12.14 -3.92 0.60
C ILE A 135 12.69 -4.19 -0.80
N ALA A 136 12.46 -3.30 -1.76
CA ALA A 136 12.98 -3.43 -3.13
C ALA A 136 12.88 -2.12 -3.89
N LYS A 137 13.62 -1.99 -5.00
CA LYS A 137 13.35 -0.98 -6.01
C LYS A 137 12.09 -1.34 -6.79
N ALA A 138 11.19 -0.37 -6.96
CA ALA A 138 10.00 -0.50 -7.82
C ALA A 138 10.29 -0.07 -9.27
N GLY A 139 11.47 0.51 -9.49
CA GLY A 139 11.97 0.90 -10.79
C GLY A 139 11.46 2.26 -11.26
N THR A 140 11.40 2.42 -12.58
CA THR A 140 11.00 3.67 -13.22
C THR A 140 9.49 3.82 -13.29
N ARG A 141 9.01 5.01 -13.66
CA ARG A 141 7.58 5.23 -13.95
C ARG A 141 7.05 4.27 -15.03
N LEU A 142 5.78 3.93 -14.93
CA LEU A 142 5.12 3.01 -15.86
C LEU A 142 4.73 3.69 -17.18
N TYR A 143 4.29 4.95 -17.11
CA TYR A 143 3.81 5.69 -18.29
C TYR A 143 4.55 7.01 -18.45
N PRO A 144 4.85 7.42 -19.70
CA PRO A 144 5.38 8.76 -19.97
C PRO A 144 4.40 9.84 -19.47
N GLY A 145 4.90 10.82 -18.72
CA GLY A 145 4.10 11.91 -18.18
C GLY A 145 3.26 11.58 -16.94
N GLU A 146 3.35 10.34 -16.44
CA GLU A 146 2.68 9.85 -15.22
C GLU A 146 3.75 9.33 -14.25
N ASP A 147 4.43 10.24 -13.59
CA ASP A 147 5.66 9.94 -12.83
C ASP A 147 5.42 9.09 -11.57
N ASP A 148 4.16 8.95 -11.14
CA ASP A 148 3.77 8.27 -9.91
C ASP A 148 3.49 6.77 -10.08
N TYR A 149 3.21 6.31 -11.29
CA TYR A 149 2.76 4.95 -11.54
C TYR A 149 3.90 3.94 -11.58
N THR A 150 3.69 2.79 -10.92
CA THR A 150 4.61 1.64 -10.88
C THR A 150 3.90 0.35 -11.31
N GLY A 151 4.64 -0.76 -11.36
CA GLY A 151 4.07 -2.08 -11.66
C GLY A 151 3.17 -2.65 -10.56
N LEU A 152 3.13 -2.01 -9.38
CA LEU A 152 2.37 -2.38 -8.19
C LEU A 152 2.87 -3.67 -7.49
N ALA A 153 2.18 -4.03 -6.42
CA ALA A 153 2.49 -5.19 -5.58
C ALA A 153 1.20 -5.82 -5.05
N ALA A 154 1.30 -7.07 -4.60
CA ALA A 154 0.22 -7.78 -3.91
C ALA A 154 0.75 -8.48 -2.66
N LEU A 155 0.00 -8.42 -1.57
CA LEU A 155 0.20 -9.20 -0.36
C LEU A 155 -0.65 -10.48 -0.43
N ASP A 156 -0.17 -11.58 0.14
CA ASP A 156 -0.98 -12.79 0.32
C ASP A 156 -1.57 -12.80 1.74
N PRO A 157 -2.84 -12.46 1.94
CA PRO A 157 -3.44 -12.39 3.28
C PRO A 157 -3.52 -13.75 3.98
N ALA A 158 -3.47 -14.83 3.22
CA ALA A 158 -3.49 -16.19 3.77
C ALA A 158 -2.08 -16.77 3.94
N ALA A 159 -1.04 -16.10 3.44
CA ALA A 159 0.36 -16.37 3.72
C ALA A 159 1.09 -15.03 3.95
N PRO A 160 0.92 -14.40 5.11
CA PRO A 160 1.36 -13.02 5.37
C PRO A 160 2.86 -12.77 5.18
N ASN A 161 3.66 -13.83 5.19
CA ASN A 161 5.08 -13.80 4.89
C ASN A 161 5.40 -13.85 3.38
N THR A 162 4.40 -13.78 2.52
CA THR A 162 4.54 -13.85 1.06
C THR A 162 3.94 -12.61 0.41
N LEU A 163 4.67 -12.03 -0.53
CA LEU A 163 4.22 -10.90 -1.35
C LEU A 163 4.76 -11.03 -2.77
N PHE A 164 4.18 -10.27 -3.69
CA PHE A 164 4.60 -10.20 -5.07
C PHE A 164 4.78 -8.74 -5.48
N ILE A 165 5.83 -8.46 -6.24
CA ILE A 165 6.09 -7.12 -6.81
C ILE A 165 6.26 -7.23 -8.32
N SER A 166 5.88 -6.17 -9.01
CA SER A 166 6.20 -5.94 -10.42
C SER A 166 7.22 -4.81 -10.52
N THR A 167 8.40 -5.10 -11.07
CA THR A 167 9.48 -4.14 -11.16
C THR A 167 10.35 -4.38 -12.39
N ASN A 168 10.94 -3.31 -12.94
CA ASN A 168 11.98 -3.38 -13.97
C ASN A 168 13.41 -3.25 -13.39
N VAL A 169 13.57 -3.57 -12.11
CA VAL A 169 14.88 -3.71 -11.46
C VAL A 169 14.90 -5.03 -10.71
N ASP A 170 15.74 -5.94 -11.14
CA ASP A 170 15.90 -7.24 -10.51
C ASP A 170 16.33 -7.07 -9.02
N PRO A 171 15.51 -7.47 -8.05
CA PRO A 171 15.81 -7.27 -6.64
C PRO A 171 16.95 -8.16 -6.12
N LEU A 172 17.38 -9.17 -6.87
CA LEU A 172 18.51 -10.05 -6.52
C LEU A 172 19.85 -9.43 -6.91
N THR A 173 19.88 -8.75 -8.06
CA THR A 173 21.14 -8.21 -8.63
C THR A 173 21.21 -6.70 -8.60
N GLY A 174 20.07 -6.01 -8.42
CA GLY A 174 19.96 -4.55 -8.53
C GLY A 174 20.06 -4.00 -9.94
N ARG A 175 20.06 -4.88 -10.97
CA ARG A 175 20.21 -4.49 -12.38
C ARG A 175 18.86 -4.21 -13.02
N PRO A 176 18.78 -3.23 -13.94
CA PRO A 176 17.59 -3.03 -14.75
C PRO A 176 17.28 -4.24 -15.63
N THR A 177 15.99 -4.51 -15.84
CA THR A 177 15.47 -5.50 -16.80
C THR A 177 14.77 -4.76 -17.95
N PRO A 178 14.73 -5.33 -19.17
CA PRO A 178 14.07 -4.71 -20.33
C PRO A 178 12.59 -4.46 -20.11
N HIS A 179 11.93 -5.40 -19.45
CA HIS A 179 10.51 -5.36 -19.08
C HIS A 179 10.34 -5.56 -17.58
N ARG A 180 9.18 -5.18 -17.05
CA ARG A 180 8.82 -5.48 -15.67
C ARG A 180 8.59 -6.96 -15.50
N GLU A 181 9.23 -7.50 -14.49
CA GLU A 181 9.09 -8.89 -14.10
C GLU A 181 8.40 -9.01 -12.76
N ILE A 182 7.74 -10.13 -12.53
CA ILE A 182 7.15 -10.44 -11.24
C ILE A 182 8.14 -11.21 -10.39
N TYR A 183 8.34 -10.73 -9.19
CA TYR A 183 9.13 -11.41 -8.17
C TYR A 183 8.25 -11.77 -6.98
N ARG A 184 8.42 -12.99 -6.48
CA ARG A 184 7.85 -13.43 -5.21
C ARG A 184 8.84 -13.15 -4.10
N GLY A 185 8.39 -12.43 -3.08
CA GLY A 185 9.11 -12.19 -1.85
C GLY A 185 8.66 -13.11 -0.73
N ARG A 186 9.59 -13.58 0.09
CA ARG A 186 9.31 -14.23 1.37
C ARG A 186 10.05 -13.50 2.47
N THR A 187 9.35 -13.22 3.56
CA THR A 187 9.93 -12.55 4.72
C THR A 187 9.68 -13.34 5.99
N ARG A 188 10.57 -13.21 6.98
CA ARG A 188 10.39 -13.80 8.31
C ARG A 188 10.09 -12.75 9.38
N ASP A 189 10.50 -11.52 9.14
CA ASP A 189 10.48 -10.42 10.11
C ASP A 189 9.86 -9.13 9.56
N PHE A 190 9.32 -9.17 8.31
CA PHE A 190 8.77 -8.04 7.57
C PHE A 190 9.77 -6.90 7.28
N ALA A 191 11.04 -7.08 7.62
CA ALA A 191 12.11 -6.12 7.36
C ALA A 191 13.00 -6.54 6.19
N ARG A 192 13.26 -7.85 6.06
CA ARG A 192 14.07 -8.42 5.00
C ARG A 192 13.24 -9.38 4.17
N VAL A 193 13.44 -9.34 2.86
CA VAL A 193 12.69 -10.15 1.90
C VAL A 193 13.65 -10.95 1.05
N ASP A 194 13.47 -12.26 1.03
CA ASP A 194 14.15 -13.18 0.12
C ASP A 194 13.35 -13.24 -1.19
N TRP A 195 13.94 -12.79 -2.28
CA TRP A 195 13.29 -12.70 -3.58
C TRP A 195 13.54 -13.92 -4.45
N SER A 196 12.55 -14.27 -5.27
CA SER A 196 12.66 -15.26 -6.34
C SER A 196 11.84 -14.83 -7.56
N PRO A 197 12.35 -14.98 -8.80
CA PRO A 197 11.59 -14.62 -9.98
C PRO A 197 10.38 -15.55 -10.16
N VAL A 198 9.25 -14.98 -10.57
CA VAL A 198 8.05 -15.70 -11.06
C VAL A 198 8.04 -15.66 -12.57
N THR A 199 8.36 -14.50 -13.16
CA THR A 199 8.59 -14.32 -14.60
C THR A 199 10.04 -13.93 -14.85
N ALA A 200 10.56 -14.21 -16.03
CA ALA A 200 11.91 -13.83 -16.43
C ALA A 200 12.02 -13.78 -17.96
N ASN A 201 12.78 -12.80 -18.47
CA ASN A 201 13.00 -12.59 -19.90
C ASN A 201 11.69 -12.42 -20.71
N SER A 202 10.71 -11.78 -20.09
CA SER A 202 9.42 -11.52 -20.73
C SER A 202 9.56 -10.60 -21.94
N ALA A 203 8.68 -10.80 -22.93
CA ALA A 203 8.64 -9.96 -24.15
C ALA A 203 7.83 -8.68 -23.94
N ALA A 204 7.10 -8.56 -22.81
CA ALA A 204 6.29 -7.41 -22.43
C ALA A 204 6.31 -7.24 -20.90
N ASP A 205 5.80 -6.11 -20.42
CA ASP A 205 5.70 -5.82 -19.00
C ASP A 205 4.64 -6.72 -18.33
N ASN A 206 5.00 -7.35 -17.21
CA ASN A 206 4.09 -8.05 -16.34
C ASN A 206 3.67 -7.11 -15.20
N LEU A 207 2.41 -6.74 -15.14
CA LEU A 207 1.91 -5.68 -14.28
C LEU A 207 0.86 -6.19 -13.28
N ARG A 208 0.67 -5.41 -12.22
CA ARG A 208 -0.44 -5.51 -11.26
C ARG A 208 -0.69 -6.93 -10.76
N PRO A 209 0.29 -7.55 -10.08
CA PRO A 209 0.04 -8.84 -9.46
C PRO A 209 -1.16 -8.75 -8.52
N MET A 210 -2.05 -9.74 -8.55
CA MET A 210 -3.24 -9.80 -7.69
C MET A 210 -3.42 -11.22 -7.18
N ILE A 211 -3.79 -11.36 -5.91
CA ILE A 211 -4.11 -12.64 -5.30
C ILE A 211 -5.60 -12.65 -4.97
N PRO A 212 -6.43 -13.36 -5.76
CA PRO A 212 -7.85 -13.47 -5.47
C PRO A 212 -8.08 -14.24 -4.17
N ILE A 213 -8.93 -13.69 -3.31
CA ILE A 213 -9.39 -14.37 -2.10
C ILE A 213 -10.65 -15.15 -2.48
N ALA A 214 -10.51 -16.46 -2.67
CA ALA A 214 -11.63 -17.35 -2.95
C ALA A 214 -11.65 -18.50 -1.93
N PRO A 215 -12.72 -18.64 -1.13
CA PRO A 215 -12.85 -19.76 -0.19
C PRO A 215 -12.81 -21.11 -0.93
N GLY A 216 -11.96 -22.03 -0.46
CA GLY A 216 -11.91 -23.42 -0.95
C GLY A 216 -11.29 -23.62 -2.34
N ARG A 217 -10.65 -22.63 -2.94
CA ARG A 217 -9.91 -22.75 -4.21
C ARG A 217 -8.39 -22.66 -3.98
N GLU A 218 -7.64 -23.31 -4.88
CA GLU A 218 -6.20 -23.09 -4.96
C GLU A 218 -5.92 -21.61 -5.24
N ARG A 219 -4.85 -21.10 -4.65
CA ARG A 219 -4.42 -19.73 -4.83
C ARG A 219 -3.82 -19.56 -6.22
N THR A 220 -4.32 -18.59 -6.92
CA THR A 220 -3.84 -18.22 -8.25
C THR A 220 -3.31 -16.80 -8.19
N LEU A 221 -2.09 -16.61 -8.66
CA LEU A 221 -1.57 -15.26 -8.93
C LEU A 221 -2.11 -14.84 -10.30
N LEU A 222 -2.83 -13.73 -10.34
CA LEU A 222 -3.28 -13.11 -11.58
C LEU A 222 -2.31 -11.99 -11.95
N LEU A 223 -1.98 -11.92 -13.22
CA LEU A 223 -1.18 -10.87 -13.83
C LEU A 223 -2.02 -10.17 -14.90
N ILE A 224 -1.75 -8.90 -15.11
CA ILE A 224 -2.30 -8.13 -16.24
C ILE A 224 -1.11 -7.80 -17.14
N ASP A 225 -1.20 -8.25 -18.36
CA ASP A 225 -0.23 -7.96 -19.44
C ASP A 225 -0.49 -6.58 -20.04
#